data_a3f8b47fcca3e1003f88113d421de449
#
_entry.id   a3f8b47fcca3e1003f88113d421de449
#
_cell.length_a   1.000
_cell.length_b   1.000
_cell.length_c   1.000
_cell.angle_alpha   90.00
_cell.angle_beta   90.00
_cell.angle_gamma   90.00
#
_symmetry.space_group_name_H-M   'P 1'
#
loop_
_entity.id
_entity.type
_entity.pdbx_description
1 polymer ?
#
loop_
_entity_poly.entity_id
_entity_poly.type
_entity_poly.pdbx_seq_one_letter_code
_entity_poly.pdbx_strand_id
1 'polypeptide(L)'
;MAMSGLSLQVSAQTVDLSNQGDGGVKEPSYSSRHELRTGRQLMSQDFKATDTRTIYATKEGFYVRFVSEENKTVEIAPAQGPDDRLKEGVYYKDVVIPEILNVKKAKDEVVPCTVVAVGQAAFATNEVYTVKYPSTCKELKDRVFRLATLTECVIPDQIEKIGDNVFMDCLKATKVEIGKGLKTMGKAPFMNCQNLATITVSPDNTILKAQDNILYSKDMTKVYLCPPELRTPKIVLPNTVKEIEDFAFLSCIYIKELVLNEGLERIGEEGLYNCSWLEQLTIPASLREIGPMALTLLKKCEKITVAEGNKTFEAKSDGVNEGKLLINKTKNSLVLCLYKGTKDVTVPEGITEIEPFAFLSCRWTESLKLPASVDSIGYTAFSDMRISEIEIPEKVRVIPPYCISDCAKLSKITLGKNVILVEDQAFSGNDLLETKGGTLQILAVTPPAVGKDIDGTVYDMGEDFYRNVVLEVPKEAREAYQNDINWSLFYQIYPVGNELVQPVSPLQISVAGGLLSIVAPEVAPIAIYTLDGQVVYTTSALETQLALPAGLYMVTYGTQATKVLVD
;
A
#
# COMPACT_ATOMS: atom_id res chain seq x y z
N MET A 1 27.75 -24.86 -3.84
CA MET A 1 26.50 -25.62 -3.96
C MET A 1 25.38 -24.61 -3.88
N ALA A 2 24.67 -24.45 -4.98
CA ALA A 2 23.73 -23.38 -5.22
C ALA A 2 22.44 -23.58 -4.42
N MET A 3 21.98 -22.53 -3.72
CA MET A 3 20.60 -22.42 -3.25
C MET A 3 19.80 -21.63 -4.26
N SER A 4 18.92 -22.32 -4.96
CA SER A 4 17.96 -21.76 -5.89
C SER A 4 16.80 -21.13 -5.12
N GLY A 5 16.63 -19.81 -5.25
CA GLY A 5 15.44 -19.12 -4.79
C GLY A 5 14.26 -19.43 -5.71
N LEU A 6 13.22 -20.03 -5.18
CA LEU A 6 11.92 -20.13 -5.83
C LEU A 6 11.17 -18.80 -5.69
N SER A 7 11.13 -18.04 -6.78
CA SER A 7 10.20 -16.93 -6.93
C SER A 7 8.82 -17.50 -7.28
N LEU A 8 7.84 -17.33 -6.40
CA LEU A 8 6.43 -17.58 -6.70
C LEU A 8 5.94 -16.53 -7.69
N GLN A 9 5.88 -16.91 -8.97
CA GLN A 9 5.14 -16.17 -9.99
C GLN A 9 3.64 -16.47 -9.82
N VAL A 10 2.92 -15.53 -9.21
CA VAL A 10 1.45 -15.50 -9.31
C VAL A 10 1.12 -14.80 -10.62
N SER A 11 0.76 -15.58 -11.64
CA SER A 11 0.26 -15.05 -12.92
C SER A 11 -1.14 -14.46 -12.70
N ALA A 12 -1.23 -13.13 -12.61
CA ALA A 12 -2.48 -12.44 -12.84
C ALA A 12 -2.76 -12.45 -14.35
N GLN A 13 -3.81 -13.12 -14.79
CA GLN A 13 -4.33 -12.93 -16.13
C GLN A 13 -4.82 -11.49 -16.28
N THR A 14 -4.05 -10.68 -16.97
CA THR A 14 -4.47 -9.37 -17.44
C THR A 14 -5.51 -9.58 -18.53
N VAL A 15 -6.74 -9.17 -18.29
CA VAL A 15 -7.73 -8.96 -19.35
C VAL A 15 -7.25 -7.75 -20.15
N ASP A 16 -6.82 -8.01 -21.38
CA ASP A 16 -6.41 -7.01 -22.34
C ASP A 16 -7.64 -6.19 -22.80
N LEU A 17 -7.79 -4.98 -22.30
CA LEU A 17 -8.84 -4.03 -22.70
C LEU A 17 -8.38 -3.06 -23.80
N SER A 18 -7.43 -3.45 -24.64
CA SER A 18 -6.84 -2.56 -25.66
C SER A 18 -7.66 -2.42 -26.96
N ASN A 19 -8.92 -2.87 -27.03
CA ASN A 19 -9.72 -2.76 -28.23
C ASN A 19 -11.09 -2.09 -28.02
N GLN A 20 -11.12 -0.77 -27.77
CA GLN A 20 -12.16 0.13 -28.24
C GLN A 20 -11.54 1.50 -28.47
N GLY A 21 -11.51 1.90 -29.75
CA GLY A 21 -10.80 3.06 -30.23
C GLY A 21 -11.30 4.39 -29.67
N ASP A 22 -10.35 5.13 -29.14
CA ASP A 22 -10.35 6.58 -29.19
C ASP A 22 -8.89 7.02 -29.35
N GLY A 23 -8.62 7.83 -30.37
CA GLY A 23 -7.28 8.13 -30.81
C GLY A 23 -6.51 9.00 -29.83
N GLY A 24 -5.36 8.51 -29.39
CA GLY A 24 -4.34 9.37 -28.81
C GLY A 24 -3.83 8.93 -27.45
N VAL A 25 -2.56 8.61 -27.43
CA VAL A 25 -1.67 8.33 -26.30
C VAL A 25 -1.84 6.92 -25.71
N LYS A 26 -0.95 6.03 -26.12
CA LYS A 26 -0.74 4.73 -25.46
C LYS A 26 -0.37 4.97 -24.01
N GLU A 27 -1.24 4.55 -23.09
CA GLU A 27 -0.88 4.45 -21.68
C GLU A 27 0.28 3.45 -21.53
N PRO A 28 1.33 3.78 -20.78
CA PRO A 28 2.36 2.79 -20.46
C PRO A 28 1.73 1.70 -19.59
N SER A 29 1.92 0.44 -19.99
CA SER A 29 1.52 -0.74 -19.23
C SER A 29 2.37 -0.86 -17.96
N TYR A 30 2.02 -0.12 -16.93
CA TYR A 30 2.57 -0.34 -15.59
C TYR A 30 1.70 -1.34 -14.85
N SER A 31 2.32 -2.43 -14.44
CA SER A 31 1.67 -3.54 -13.77
C SER A 31 1.00 -3.08 -12.47
N SER A 32 -0.22 -3.53 -12.27
CA SER A 32 -1.04 -3.48 -11.05
C SER A 32 -0.34 -3.94 -9.75
N ARG A 33 0.95 -4.28 -9.80
CA ARG A 33 1.75 -4.74 -8.65
C ARG A 33 2.01 -3.65 -7.61
N HIS A 34 2.05 -2.39 -8.01
CA HIS A 34 2.38 -1.28 -7.11
C HIS A 34 1.14 -0.72 -6.39
N GLU A 35 0.01 -0.63 -7.09
CA GLU A 35 -1.27 -0.21 -6.52
C GLU A 35 -1.74 -1.13 -5.36
N LEU A 36 -1.34 -2.42 -5.41
CA LEU A 36 -1.62 -3.40 -4.36
C LEU A 36 -0.58 -3.43 -3.24
N ARG A 37 0.64 -2.92 -3.46
CA ARG A 37 1.70 -2.95 -2.44
C ARG A 37 1.51 -1.90 -1.35
N THR A 38 1.09 -0.68 -1.69
CA THR A 38 0.92 0.40 -0.71
C THR A 38 -0.21 0.12 0.29
N GLY A 39 -1.34 -0.42 -0.13
CA GLY A 39 -2.39 -0.89 0.80
C GLY A 39 -2.03 -2.19 1.52
N ARG A 40 -1.30 -3.12 0.85
CA ARG A 40 -0.93 -4.41 1.45
C ARG A 40 0.22 -4.34 2.45
N GLN A 41 1.17 -3.42 2.31
CA GLN A 41 2.27 -3.29 3.28
C GLN A 41 1.79 -2.82 4.65
N LEU A 42 0.78 -1.96 4.71
CA LEU A 42 0.15 -1.55 5.97
C LEU A 42 -0.68 -2.68 6.62
N MET A 43 -1.16 -3.66 5.82
CA MET A 43 -1.97 -4.78 6.30
C MET A 43 -1.20 -6.11 6.47
N SER A 44 0.04 -6.21 5.97
CA SER A 44 0.84 -7.45 6.04
C SER A 44 1.47 -7.72 7.40
N GLN A 45 1.38 -6.78 8.34
CA GLN A 45 2.20 -6.76 9.54
C GLN A 45 1.80 -7.71 10.67
N ASP A 46 0.62 -8.36 10.64
CA ASP A 46 0.17 -9.16 11.79
C ASP A 46 -0.08 -10.63 11.47
N PHE A 47 0.94 -11.36 11.04
CA PHE A 47 0.89 -12.83 10.96
C PHE A 47 1.59 -13.55 12.12
N LYS A 48 1.65 -12.96 13.29
CA LYS A 48 1.88 -13.77 14.48
C LYS A 48 0.53 -14.33 14.91
N ALA A 49 0.40 -15.65 14.91
CA ALA A 49 -0.73 -16.29 15.54
C ALA A 49 -0.79 -15.77 16.98
N THR A 50 -1.78 -14.93 17.27
CA THR A 50 -1.95 -14.34 18.61
C THR A 50 -2.37 -15.39 19.64
N ASP A 51 -2.76 -16.59 19.18
CA ASP A 51 -3.20 -17.70 20.01
C ASP A 51 -2.02 -18.63 20.31
N THR A 52 -1.48 -18.50 21.50
CA THR A 52 -0.34 -19.27 22.01
C THR A 52 -0.71 -20.63 22.63
N ARG A 53 -2.00 -21.03 22.61
CA ARG A 53 -2.44 -22.32 23.15
C ARG A 53 -1.82 -23.49 22.37
N THR A 54 -1.48 -24.55 23.08
CA THR A 54 -0.88 -25.75 22.49
C THR A 54 -1.76 -26.38 21.41
N ILE A 55 -1.12 -26.72 20.28
CA ILE A 55 -1.74 -27.42 19.16
C ILE A 55 -1.46 -28.93 19.28
N TYR A 56 -2.51 -29.72 19.09
CA TYR A 56 -2.46 -31.17 19.14
C TYR A 56 -2.80 -31.76 17.77
N ALA A 57 -2.12 -32.83 17.37
CA ALA A 57 -2.49 -33.61 16.21
C ALA A 57 -3.62 -34.59 16.56
N THR A 58 -4.44 -34.94 15.58
CA THR A 58 -5.51 -35.97 15.72
C THR A 58 -5.18 -37.19 14.88
N LYS A 59 -5.91 -38.29 15.11
CA LYS A 59 -5.78 -39.50 14.28
C LYS A 59 -6.31 -39.28 12.86
N GLU A 60 -7.25 -38.38 12.70
CA GLU A 60 -7.92 -38.03 11.44
C GLU A 60 -7.11 -37.05 10.58
N GLY A 61 -5.92 -36.62 11.06
CA GLY A 61 -5.03 -35.73 10.32
C GLY A 61 -5.30 -34.24 10.50
N PHE A 62 -6.20 -33.88 11.42
CA PHE A 62 -6.43 -32.48 11.78
C PHE A 62 -5.47 -32.03 12.90
N TYR A 63 -5.24 -30.72 12.95
CA TYR A 63 -4.62 -30.04 14.09
C TYR A 63 -5.70 -29.32 14.87
N VAL A 64 -5.61 -29.35 16.21
CA VAL A 64 -6.66 -28.77 17.09
C VAL A 64 -6.06 -28.07 18.29
N ARG A 65 -6.83 -27.13 18.85
CA ARG A 65 -6.64 -26.56 20.19
C ARG A 65 -7.82 -26.90 21.05
N PHE A 66 -7.58 -27.11 22.34
CA PHE A 66 -8.70 -27.27 23.30
C PHE A 66 -9.41 -25.92 23.48
N VAL A 67 -10.73 -25.93 23.34
CA VAL A 67 -11.63 -24.85 23.79
C VAL A 67 -11.93 -25.07 25.27
N SER A 68 -12.21 -26.33 25.65
CA SER A 68 -12.33 -26.77 27.03
C SER A 68 -11.83 -28.22 27.17
N GLU A 69 -10.84 -28.44 28.03
CA GLU A 69 -10.37 -29.79 28.34
C GLU A 69 -11.37 -30.57 29.14
N GLU A 70 -12.05 -29.92 30.11
CA GLU A 70 -13.06 -30.52 30.96
C GLU A 70 -14.25 -31.05 30.13
N ASN A 71 -14.76 -30.23 29.20
CA ASN A 71 -15.88 -30.58 28.33
C ASN A 71 -15.44 -31.35 27.06
N LYS A 72 -14.16 -31.62 26.89
CA LYS A 72 -13.57 -32.28 25.72
C LYS A 72 -13.99 -31.62 24.39
N THR A 73 -13.94 -30.29 24.34
CA THR A 73 -14.25 -29.53 23.14
C THR A 73 -13.01 -28.93 22.54
N VAL A 74 -12.94 -28.94 21.19
CA VAL A 74 -11.79 -28.45 20.42
C VAL A 74 -12.24 -27.55 19.29
N GLU A 75 -11.29 -26.75 18.83
CA GLU A 75 -11.37 -26.04 17.57
C GLU A 75 -10.31 -26.55 16.59
N ILE A 76 -10.59 -26.52 15.29
CA ILE A 76 -9.58 -26.79 14.25
C ILE A 76 -8.53 -25.69 14.33
N ALA A 77 -7.26 -26.06 14.31
CA ALA A 77 -6.13 -25.15 14.36
C ALA A 77 -5.32 -25.18 13.06
N PRO A 78 -4.57 -24.13 12.75
CA PRO A 78 -3.62 -24.18 11.63
C PRO A 78 -2.52 -25.20 11.92
N ALA A 79 -2.02 -25.85 10.88
CA ALA A 79 -0.80 -26.65 11.01
C ALA A 79 0.38 -25.71 11.18
N GLN A 80 1.17 -25.91 12.23
CA GLN A 80 2.39 -25.14 12.48
C GLN A 80 3.62 -25.98 12.14
N GLY A 81 4.64 -25.35 11.52
CA GLY A 81 5.99 -25.88 11.39
C GLY A 81 6.81 -25.65 12.67
N PRO A 82 8.04 -26.19 12.73
CA PRO A 82 8.91 -26.09 13.91
C PRO A 82 9.36 -24.65 14.25
N ASP A 83 9.13 -23.70 13.36
CA ASP A 83 9.49 -22.28 13.46
C ASP A 83 8.26 -21.35 13.62
N ASP A 84 7.14 -21.87 14.13
CA ASP A 84 5.84 -21.19 14.33
C ASP A 84 5.21 -20.60 13.04
N ARG A 85 5.78 -20.90 11.87
CA ARG A 85 5.16 -20.52 10.59
C ARG A 85 4.00 -21.47 10.27
N LEU A 86 2.96 -20.90 9.65
CA LEU A 86 1.87 -21.72 9.12
C LEU A 86 2.42 -22.70 8.08
N LYS A 87 2.14 -23.99 8.25
CA LYS A 87 2.52 -25.02 7.31
C LYS A 87 1.54 -25.04 6.15
N GLU A 88 1.98 -24.63 4.97
CA GLU A 88 1.16 -24.66 3.76
C GLU A 88 0.87 -26.07 3.29
N GLY A 89 -0.28 -26.27 2.62
CA GLY A 89 -0.62 -27.50 1.92
C GLY A 89 -0.99 -28.69 2.83
N VAL A 90 -1.30 -28.45 4.10
CA VAL A 90 -1.73 -29.54 5.02
C VAL A 90 -3.16 -29.94 4.79
N TYR A 91 -4.06 -28.98 4.51
CA TYR A 91 -5.44 -29.23 4.15
C TYR A 91 -5.62 -29.05 2.65
N TYR A 92 -6.27 -30.02 2.00
CA TYR A 92 -6.25 -30.09 0.54
C TYR A 92 -7.62 -30.46 -0.02
N LYS A 93 -8.07 -29.74 -1.05
CA LYS A 93 -9.32 -29.95 -1.79
C LYS A 93 -10.58 -29.83 -0.94
N ASP A 94 -11.34 -30.91 -0.85
CA ASP A 94 -12.62 -30.96 -0.15
C ASP A 94 -12.41 -31.44 1.28
N VAL A 95 -12.59 -30.56 2.23
CA VAL A 95 -12.38 -30.84 3.65
C VAL A 95 -13.73 -31.22 4.29
N VAL A 96 -13.78 -32.38 4.93
CA VAL A 96 -14.92 -32.79 5.76
C VAL A 96 -14.44 -32.85 7.21
N ILE A 97 -14.94 -31.96 8.04
CA ILE A 97 -14.59 -31.90 9.45
C ILE A 97 -15.51 -32.87 10.23
N PRO A 98 -14.98 -33.95 10.86
CA PRO A 98 -15.78 -34.82 11.69
C PRO A 98 -16.31 -34.11 12.93
N GLU A 99 -17.43 -34.59 13.48
CA GLU A 99 -17.98 -34.08 14.75
C GLU A 99 -17.08 -34.42 15.95
N ILE A 100 -16.49 -35.61 15.94
CA ILE A 100 -15.54 -36.07 16.95
C ILE A 100 -14.16 -36.26 16.33
N LEU A 101 -13.15 -35.72 16.96
CA LEU A 101 -11.74 -35.91 16.63
C LEU A 101 -10.99 -36.60 17.79
N ASN A 102 -10.13 -37.54 17.43
CA ASN A 102 -9.34 -38.30 18.39
C ASN A 102 -7.98 -37.61 18.62
N VAL A 103 -7.92 -36.76 19.66
CA VAL A 103 -6.75 -35.91 19.98
C VAL A 103 -5.67 -36.75 20.63
N LYS A 104 -4.46 -36.68 20.06
CA LYS A 104 -3.24 -37.32 20.60
C LYS A 104 -2.63 -36.41 21.67
N LYS A 105 -2.75 -36.78 22.95
CA LYS A 105 -2.01 -36.18 24.08
C LYS A 105 -0.62 -36.85 24.22
N ALA A 106 -0.01 -36.83 25.36
CA ALA A 106 1.30 -37.46 25.58
C ALA A 106 1.20 -39.01 25.61
N LYS A 107 2.25 -39.72 25.13
CA LYS A 107 2.47 -41.19 25.27
C LYS A 107 1.21 -42.05 25.11
N ASP A 108 0.68 -42.13 23.89
CA ASP A 108 -0.42 -43.03 23.50
C ASP A 108 -1.82 -42.68 24.09
N GLU A 109 -1.96 -41.63 24.87
CA GLU A 109 -3.26 -41.16 25.30
C GLU A 109 -4.01 -40.50 24.11
N VAL A 110 -5.20 -41.04 23.83
CA VAL A 110 -6.10 -40.53 22.79
C VAL A 110 -7.42 -40.15 23.43
N VAL A 111 -7.80 -38.89 23.26
CA VAL A 111 -9.05 -38.37 23.85
C VAL A 111 -10.02 -37.97 22.72
N PRO A 112 -11.22 -38.57 22.66
CA PRO A 112 -12.24 -38.13 21.73
C PRO A 112 -12.79 -36.76 22.17
N CYS A 113 -12.78 -35.79 21.25
CA CYS A 113 -13.20 -34.43 21.50
C CYS A 113 -14.15 -33.93 20.42
N THR A 114 -15.16 -33.16 20.84
CA THR A 114 -16.17 -32.58 19.96
C THR A 114 -15.63 -31.28 19.31
N VAL A 115 -15.78 -31.15 18.01
CA VAL A 115 -15.40 -29.92 17.28
C VAL A 115 -16.53 -28.90 17.43
N VAL A 116 -16.21 -27.74 18.00
CA VAL A 116 -17.18 -26.65 18.25
C VAL A 116 -16.88 -25.39 17.47
N ALA A 117 -15.66 -25.24 16.92
CA ALA A 117 -15.26 -24.08 16.15
C ALA A 117 -14.16 -24.42 15.11
N VAL A 118 -14.00 -23.53 14.14
CA VAL A 118 -12.79 -23.45 13.31
C VAL A 118 -11.98 -22.26 13.80
N GLY A 119 -10.77 -22.53 14.26
CA GLY A 119 -9.90 -21.55 14.92
C GLY A 119 -9.27 -20.56 13.94
N GLN A 120 -8.61 -19.56 14.51
CA GLN A 120 -7.96 -18.49 13.76
C GLN A 120 -6.98 -19.05 12.72
N ALA A 121 -7.10 -18.59 11.47
CA ALA A 121 -6.27 -18.96 10.34
C ALA A 121 -6.16 -20.46 10.04
N ALA A 122 -7.11 -21.29 10.48
CA ALA A 122 -7.03 -22.74 10.41
C ALA A 122 -6.78 -23.29 9.01
N PHE A 123 -7.36 -22.69 7.99
CA PHE A 123 -7.24 -23.05 6.58
C PHE A 123 -6.58 -21.95 5.73
N ALA A 124 -5.98 -20.96 6.37
CA ALA A 124 -5.32 -19.87 5.64
C ALA A 124 -4.21 -20.41 4.75
N THR A 125 -4.09 -19.84 3.53
CA THR A 125 -3.08 -20.22 2.51
C THR A 125 -3.15 -21.67 2.01
N ASN A 126 -4.21 -22.41 2.37
CA ASN A 126 -4.37 -23.81 1.96
C ASN A 126 -5.19 -23.93 0.66
N GLU A 127 -4.92 -25.00 -0.12
CA GLU A 127 -5.65 -25.32 -1.35
C GLU A 127 -7.00 -26.01 -1.02
N VAL A 128 -7.85 -25.33 -0.24
CA VAL A 128 -9.17 -25.82 0.16
C VAL A 128 -10.22 -25.25 -0.78
N TYR A 129 -10.99 -26.11 -1.44
CA TYR A 129 -12.06 -25.72 -2.35
C TYR A 129 -13.43 -25.69 -1.69
N THR A 130 -13.72 -26.66 -0.83
CA THR A 130 -14.96 -26.74 -0.07
C THR A 130 -14.71 -27.22 1.35
N VAL A 131 -15.57 -26.81 2.30
CA VAL A 131 -15.54 -27.31 3.68
C VAL A 131 -16.93 -27.74 4.12
N LYS A 132 -17.04 -28.94 4.67
CA LYS A 132 -18.24 -29.42 5.37
C LYS A 132 -18.00 -29.40 6.87
N TYR A 133 -18.85 -28.71 7.57
CA TYR A 133 -18.77 -28.53 9.02
C TYR A 133 -19.69 -29.48 9.76
N PRO A 134 -19.33 -30.02 10.94
CA PRO A 134 -20.25 -30.78 11.80
C PRO A 134 -21.32 -29.87 12.38
N SER A 135 -22.43 -30.46 12.81
CA SER A 135 -23.57 -29.74 13.41
C SER A 135 -23.22 -29.02 14.73
N THR A 136 -22.19 -29.49 15.41
CA THR A 136 -21.62 -28.94 16.64
C THR A 136 -20.76 -27.70 16.43
N CYS A 137 -20.24 -27.45 15.20
CA CYS A 137 -19.44 -26.29 14.90
C CYS A 137 -20.31 -25.03 14.82
N LYS A 138 -20.07 -24.05 15.69
CA LYS A 138 -20.86 -22.83 15.83
C LYS A 138 -20.11 -21.57 15.44
N GLU A 139 -18.80 -21.62 15.34
CA GLU A 139 -17.98 -20.44 15.14
C GLU A 139 -16.87 -20.67 14.10
N LEU A 140 -16.70 -19.70 13.19
CA LEU A 140 -15.51 -19.52 12.37
C LEU A 140 -14.75 -18.30 12.90
N LYS A 141 -13.53 -18.47 13.40
CA LYS A 141 -12.74 -17.39 13.99
C LYS A 141 -12.09 -16.52 12.91
N ASP A 142 -11.23 -15.59 13.31
CA ASP A 142 -10.64 -14.63 12.40
C ASP A 142 -9.76 -15.31 11.33
N ARG A 143 -9.84 -14.79 10.10
CA ARG A 143 -8.95 -15.17 8.99
C ARG A 143 -8.93 -16.66 8.64
N VAL A 144 -9.96 -17.43 9.01
CA VAL A 144 -9.99 -18.90 8.84
C VAL A 144 -9.58 -19.34 7.44
N PHE A 145 -10.09 -18.69 6.39
CA PHE A 145 -9.84 -19.02 4.98
C PHE A 145 -9.03 -17.98 4.23
N ARG A 146 -8.29 -17.13 4.93
CA ARG A 146 -7.51 -16.10 4.25
C ARG A 146 -6.57 -16.72 3.19
N LEU A 147 -6.64 -16.20 1.93
CA LEU A 147 -5.87 -16.72 0.79
C LEU A 147 -6.17 -18.19 0.43
N ALA A 148 -7.27 -18.77 0.95
CA ALA A 148 -7.70 -20.10 0.54
C ALA A 148 -8.27 -20.09 -0.89
N THR A 149 -8.27 -21.27 -1.52
CA THR A 149 -8.74 -21.42 -2.92
C THR A 149 -10.23 -21.75 -3.03
N LEU A 150 -11.03 -21.38 -2.02
CA LEU A 150 -12.47 -21.60 -2.01
C LEU A 150 -13.13 -21.08 -3.29
N THR A 151 -14.03 -21.88 -3.86
CA THR A 151 -14.86 -21.47 -5.01
C THR A 151 -16.15 -20.76 -4.59
N GLU A 152 -16.59 -21.02 -3.35
CA GLU A 152 -17.74 -20.37 -2.71
C GLU A 152 -17.45 -20.09 -1.23
N CYS A 153 -17.89 -18.94 -0.73
CA CYS A 153 -17.83 -18.59 0.69
C CYS A 153 -19.15 -18.99 1.35
N VAL A 154 -19.21 -20.19 1.95
CA VAL A 154 -20.44 -20.74 2.52
C VAL A 154 -20.42 -20.66 4.05
N ILE A 155 -21.45 -20.03 4.62
CA ILE A 155 -21.74 -19.97 6.05
C ILE A 155 -23.04 -20.72 6.28
N PRO A 156 -22.98 -22.03 6.63
CA PRO A 156 -24.18 -22.85 6.73
C PRO A 156 -25.01 -22.54 8.00
N ASP A 157 -26.21 -23.09 8.06
CA ASP A 157 -27.22 -22.81 9.10
C ASP A 157 -26.77 -23.03 10.55
N GLN A 158 -25.83 -23.95 10.78
CA GLN A 158 -25.33 -24.23 12.12
C GLN A 158 -24.33 -23.23 12.67
N ILE A 159 -23.71 -22.43 11.79
CA ILE A 159 -22.72 -21.40 12.18
C ILE A 159 -23.47 -20.19 12.74
N GLU A 160 -23.12 -19.81 13.96
CA GLU A 160 -23.77 -18.71 14.69
C GLU A 160 -22.90 -17.44 14.72
N LYS A 161 -21.56 -17.59 14.57
CA LYS A 161 -20.62 -16.49 14.63
C LYS A 161 -19.51 -16.65 13.62
N ILE A 162 -19.16 -15.56 12.93
CA ILE A 162 -17.93 -15.43 12.16
C ILE A 162 -17.11 -14.25 12.65
N GLY A 163 -15.78 -14.41 12.68
CA GLY A 163 -14.81 -13.41 13.10
C GLY A 163 -14.47 -12.42 11.98
N ASP A 164 -13.38 -11.69 12.18
CA ASP A 164 -12.87 -10.71 11.23
C ASP A 164 -12.14 -11.38 10.05
N ASN A 165 -12.32 -10.85 8.85
CA ASN A 165 -11.55 -11.24 7.65
C ASN A 165 -11.60 -12.75 7.32
N VAL A 166 -12.69 -13.44 7.66
CA VAL A 166 -12.79 -14.92 7.58
C VAL A 166 -12.45 -15.45 6.20
N PHE A 167 -12.95 -14.83 5.14
CA PHE A 167 -12.73 -15.21 3.73
C PHE A 167 -11.86 -14.19 2.97
N MET A 168 -11.07 -13.40 3.69
CA MET A 168 -10.20 -12.40 3.07
C MET A 168 -9.31 -13.02 1.98
N ASP A 169 -9.18 -12.35 0.83
CA ASP A 169 -8.33 -12.78 -0.29
C ASP A 169 -8.72 -14.15 -0.91
N CYS A 170 -9.95 -14.61 -0.73
CA CYS A 170 -10.46 -15.82 -1.43
C CYS A 170 -10.69 -15.49 -2.91
N LEU A 171 -9.60 -15.38 -3.68
CA LEU A 171 -9.61 -14.87 -5.06
C LEU A 171 -10.32 -15.78 -6.08
N LYS A 172 -10.67 -17.02 -5.73
CA LYS A 172 -11.42 -17.92 -6.60
C LYS A 172 -12.90 -17.98 -6.28
N ALA A 173 -13.32 -17.41 -5.16
CA ALA A 173 -14.71 -17.42 -4.74
C ALA A 173 -15.58 -16.55 -5.64
N THR A 174 -16.66 -17.13 -6.18
CA THR A 174 -17.62 -16.44 -7.04
C THR A 174 -18.95 -16.18 -6.37
N LYS A 175 -19.20 -16.82 -5.23
CA LYS A 175 -20.47 -16.77 -4.51
C LYS A 175 -20.27 -16.65 -3.01
N VAL A 176 -21.16 -15.91 -2.36
CA VAL A 176 -21.37 -15.93 -0.90
C VAL A 176 -22.74 -16.53 -0.63
N GLU A 177 -22.79 -17.48 0.30
CA GLU A 177 -24.03 -18.09 0.79
C GLU A 177 -24.08 -18.04 2.32
N ILE A 178 -25.13 -17.40 2.87
CA ILE A 178 -25.29 -17.18 4.31
C ILE A 178 -26.57 -17.84 4.80
N GLY A 179 -26.42 -18.81 5.70
CA GLY A 179 -27.50 -19.52 6.35
C GLY A 179 -28.25 -18.68 7.40
N LYS A 180 -29.32 -19.26 7.93
CA LYS A 180 -30.19 -18.59 8.91
C LYS A 180 -29.60 -18.45 10.31
N GLY A 181 -28.61 -19.29 10.67
CA GLY A 181 -28.10 -19.37 12.04
C GLY A 181 -27.16 -18.26 12.45
N LEU A 182 -26.58 -17.49 11.47
CA LEU A 182 -25.60 -16.44 11.76
C LEU A 182 -26.24 -15.32 12.60
N LYS A 183 -25.64 -15.05 13.77
CA LYS A 183 -26.07 -14.02 14.75
C LYS A 183 -25.04 -12.91 14.93
N THR A 184 -23.76 -13.19 14.60
CA THR A 184 -22.69 -12.24 14.76
C THR A 184 -21.71 -12.35 13.59
N MET A 185 -21.40 -11.21 12.97
CA MET A 185 -20.45 -11.09 11.87
C MET A 185 -19.36 -10.08 12.25
N GLY A 186 -18.10 -10.49 12.12
CA GLY A 186 -16.94 -9.64 12.31
C GLY A 186 -16.74 -8.65 11.16
N LYS A 187 -15.63 -7.90 11.20
CA LYS A 187 -15.30 -6.88 10.21
C LYS A 187 -14.81 -7.50 8.90
N ALA A 188 -15.21 -6.91 7.77
CA ALA A 188 -14.70 -7.18 6.44
C ALA A 188 -14.53 -8.68 6.09
N PRO A 189 -15.51 -9.56 6.37
CA PRO A 189 -15.30 -11.02 6.26
C PRO A 189 -14.98 -11.48 4.84
N PHE A 190 -15.37 -10.72 3.81
CA PHE A 190 -15.17 -11.04 2.38
C PHE A 190 -14.21 -10.08 1.69
N MET A 191 -13.35 -9.39 2.46
CA MET A 191 -12.43 -8.40 1.94
C MET A 191 -11.59 -8.97 0.79
N ASN A 192 -11.49 -8.20 -0.31
CA ASN A 192 -10.68 -8.51 -1.49
C ASN A 192 -11.00 -9.85 -2.19
N CYS A 193 -12.25 -10.34 -2.08
CA CYS A 193 -12.74 -11.47 -2.87
C CYS A 193 -13.14 -10.98 -4.27
N GLN A 194 -12.16 -10.69 -5.13
CA GLN A 194 -12.32 -9.92 -6.38
C GLN A 194 -13.25 -10.56 -7.43
N ASN A 195 -13.44 -11.88 -7.39
CA ASN A 195 -14.28 -12.60 -8.34
C ASN A 195 -15.72 -12.86 -7.83
N LEU A 196 -16.09 -12.30 -6.68
CA LEU A 196 -17.47 -12.45 -6.19
C LEU A 196 -18.47 -11.81 -7.15
N ALA A 197 -19.46 -12.60 -7.55
CA ALA A 197 -20.52 -12.19 -8.45
C ALA A 197 -21.91 -12.28 -7.82
N THR A 198 -22.11 -13.18 -6.85
CA THR A 198 -23.44 -13.42 -6.25
C THR A 198 -23.40 -13.54 -4.74
N ILE A 199 -24.46 -13.00 -4.11
CA ILE A 199 -24.70 -13.10 -2.66
C ILE A 199 -26.09 -13.65 -2.43
N THR A 200 -26.21 -14.68 -1.59
CA THR A 200 -27.47 -15.22 -1.12
C THR A 200 -27.50 -15.25 0.41
N VAL A 201 -28.60 -14.84 0.98
CA VAL A 201 -28.86 -14.89 2.43
C VAL A 201 -30.17 -15.59 2.67
N SER A 202 -30.21 -16.54 3.61
CA SER A 202 -31.45 -17.17 4.00
C SER A 202 -32.50 -16.13 4.41
N PRO A 203 -33.76 -16.23 3.95
CA PRO A 203 -34.81 -15.28 4.32
C PRO A 203 -35.07 -15.26 5.84
N ASP A 204 -34.77 -16.39 6.53
CA ASP A 204 -34.90 -16.56 7.99
C ASP A 204 -33.70 -15.98 8.77
N ASN A 205 -32.66 -15.47 8.09
CA ASN A 205 -31.56 -14.83 8.80
C ASN A 205 -32.04 -13.56 9.50
N THR A 206 -31.63 -13.39 10.77
CA THR A 206 -32.16 -12.34 11.65
C THR A 206 -31.34 -11.05 11.64
N ILE A 207 -30.10 -11.10 11.14
CA ILE A 207 -29.18 -9.94 11.17
C ILE A 207 -28.80 -9.40 9.79
N LEU A 208 -28.95 -10.22 8.74
CA LEU A 208 -28.53 -9.88 7.38
C LEU A 208 -29.66 -10.06 6.36
N LYS A 209 -29.53 -9.35 5.24
CA LYS A 209 -30.40 -9.45 4.07
C LYS A 209 -29.59 -9.22 2.81
N ALA A 210 -29.83 -10.00 1.77
CA ALA A 210 -29.39 -9.66 0.42
C ALA A 210 -30.55 -9.00 -0.35
N GLN A 211 -30.26 -7.85 -0.98
CA GLN A 211 -31.21 -7.18 -1.89
C GLN A 211 -30.41 -6.66 -3.09
N ASP A 212 -30.96 -6.89 -4.28
CA ASP A 212 -30.29 -6.52 -5.55
C ASP A 212 -28.83 -7.05 -5.62
N ASN A 213 -28.60 -8.23 -5.05
CA ASN A 213 -27.30 -8.89 -4.94
C ASN A 213 -26.25 -8.13 -4.10
N ILE A 214 -26.69 -7.24 -3.22
CA ILE A 214 -25.85 -6.50 -2.26
C ILE A 214 -26.21 -6.96 -0.85
N LEU A 215 -25.19 -7.12 0.02
CA LEU A 215 -25.35 -7.53 1.41
C LEU A 215 -25.59 -6.33 2.31
N TYR A 216 -26.70 -6.37 3.02
CA TYR A 216 -27.11 -5.36 3.99
C TYR A 216 -27.30 -5.94 5.39
N SER A 217 -27.34 -5.06 6.40
CA SER A 217 -27.99 -5.37 7.68
C SER A 217 -29.49 -5.65 7.46
N LYS A 218 -30.09 -6.42 8.37
CA LYS A 218 -31.53 -6.82 8.24
C LYS A 218 -32.45 -5.61 8.16
N ASP A 219 -32.13 -4.56 8.91
CA ASP A 219 -32.86 -3.28 8.93
C ASP A 219 -32.51 -2.34 7.78
N MET A 220 -31.61 -2.76 6.88
CA MET A 220 -31.16 -1.99 5.72
C MET A 220 -30.46 -0.65 6.06
N THR A 221 -29.88 -0.54 7.25
CA THR A 221 -29.15 0.68 7.65
C THR A 221 -27.68 0.65 7.28
N LYS A 222 -27.12 -0.54 7.03
CA LYS A 222 -25.71 -0.75 6.70
C LYS A 222 -25.55 -1.55 5.41
N VAL A 223 -24.58 -1.15 4.59
CA VAL A 223 -24.09 -1.93 3.44
C VAL A 223 -22.81 -2.62 3.86
N TYR A 224 -22.77 -3.95 3.78
CA TYR A 224 -21.58 -4.72 4.12
C TYR A 224 -20.73 -5.16 2.93
N LEU A 225 -21.38 -5.46 1.79
CA LEU A 225 -20.68 -5.96 0.62
C LEU A 225 -21.50 -5.78 -0.65
N CYS A 226 -20.92 -5.14 -1.63
CA CYS A 226 -21.31 -5.20 -3.04
C CYS A 226 -20.31 -6.13 -3.75
N PRO A 227 -20.75 -7.18 -4.46
CA PRO A 227 -19.83 -8.05 -5.18
C PRO A 227 -19.04 -7.27 -6.24
N PRO A 228 -17.71 -7.38 -6.31
CA PRO A 228 -16.89 -6.71 -7.32
C PRO A 228 -17.29 -7.03 -8.78
N GLU A 229 -17.75 -8.27 -9.03
CA GLU A 229 -18.23 -8.72 -10.34
C GLU A 229 -19.75 -8.44 -10.57
N LEU A 230 -20.39 -7.66 -9.72
CA LEU A 230 -21.75 -7.18 -9.98
C LEU A 230 -21.75 -6.20 -11.17
N ARG A 231 -22.23 -6.67 -12.31
CA ARG A 231 -22.21 -5.92 -13.58
C ARG A 231 -23.40 -4.99 -13.75
N THR A 232 -23.92 -4.44 -12.65
CA THR A 232 -25.02 -3.47 -12.66
C THR A 232 -24.44 -2.06 -12.77
N PRO A 233 -24.68 -1.33 -13.87
CA PRO A 233 -24.02 -0.04 -14.10
C PRO A 233 -24.56 1.08 -13.20
N LYS A 234 -25.76 0.93 -12.65
CA LYS A 234 -26.39 1.92 -11.77
C LYS A 234 -26.89 1.25 -10.49
N ILE A 235 -26.45 1.77 -9.37
CA ILE A 235 -26.91 1.37 -8.04
C ILE A 235 -27.53 2.58 -7.36
N VAL A 236 -28.70 2.38 -6.75
CA VAL A 236 -29.39 3.37 -5.92
C VAL A 236 -29.50 2.79 -4.52
N LEU A 237 -28.82 3.43 -3.56
CA LEU A 237 -28.90 2.96 -2.17
C LEU A 237 -30.29 3.19 -1.59
N PRO A 238 -30.85 2.25 -0.82
CA PRO A 238 -32.09 2.44 -0.08
C PRO A 238 -32.02 3.66 0.86
N ASN A 239 -33.13 4.36 1.01
CA ASN A 239 -33.18 5.58 1.84
C ASN A 239 -32.94 5.33 3.34
N THR A 240 -32.95 4.07 3.76
CA THR A 240 -32.64 3.65 5.14
C THR A 240 -31.15 3.55 5.43
N VAL A 241 -30.30 3.49 4.39
CA VAL A 241 -28.86 3.30 4.56
C VAL A 241 -28.24 4.51 5.23
N LYS A 242 -27.53 4.27 6.31
CA LYS A 242 -26.76 5.27 7.08
C LYS A 242 -25.26 5.08 6.93
N GLU A 243 -24.83 3.85 6.71
CA GLU A 243 -23.41 3.53 6.64
C GLU A 243 -23.09 2.62 5.45
N ILE A 244 -22.05 2.96 4.73
CA ILE A 244 -21.29 2.06 3.87
C ILE A 244 -20.13 1.58 4.73
N GLU A 245 -20.09 0.29 5.05
CA GLU A 245 -19.05 -0.30 5.89
C GLU A 245 -17.69 -0.33 5.19
N ASP A 246 -16.64 -0.60 5.95
CA ASP A 246 -15.30 -0.70 5.44
C ASP A 246 -15.22 -1.76 4.32
N PHE A 247 -14.58 -1.43 3.19
CA PHE A 247 -14.41 -2.29 1.99
C PHE A 247 -15.71 -2.69 1.27
N ALA A 248 -16.84 -2.07 1.58
CA ALA A 248 -18.16 -2.54 1.10
C ALA A 248 -18.31 -2.54 -0.43
N PHE A 249 -17.71 -1.58 -1.15
CA PHE A 249 -17.68 -1.51 -2.62
C PHE A 249 -16.25 -1.61 -3.16
N LEU A 250 -15.34 -2.25 -2.42
CA LEU A 250 -13.96 -2.43 -2.84
C LEU A 250 -13.87 -3.05 -4.24
N SER A 251 -13.26 -2.32 -5.18
CA SER A 251 -13.06 -2.76 -6.57
C SER A 251 -14.34 -3.09 -7.36
N CYS A 252 -15.46 -2.46 -7.04
CA CYS A 252 -16.69 -2.55 -7.83
C CYS A 252 -16.56 -1.75 -9.13
N ILE A 253 -15.72 -2.25 -10.05
CA ILE A 253 -15.29 -1.50 -11.25
C ILE A 253 -16.40 -1.30 -12.31
N TYR A 254 -17.50 -2.05 -12.25
CA TYR A 254 -18.57 -1.96 -13.27
C TYR A 254 -19.64 -0.90 -12.97
N ILE A 255 -19.59 -0.28 -11.78
CA ILE A 255 -20.55 0.75 -11.37
C ILE A 255 -20.18 2.07 -12.06
N LYS A 256 -21.11 2.59 -12.89
CA LYS A 256 -20.97 3.89 -13.54
C LYS A 256 -21.67 5.02 -12.76
N GLU A 257 -22.77 4.68 -12.10
CA GLU A 257 -23.56 5.60 -11.30
C GLU A 257 -23.89 4.97 -9.95
N LEU A 258 -23.50 5.60 -8.87
CA LEU A 258 -23.87 5.25 -7.50
C LEU A 258 -24.62 6.43 -6.88
N VAL A 259 -25.91 6.24 -6.65
CA VAL A 259 -26.75 7.24 -6.01
C VAL A 259 -26.72 7.00 -4.49
N LEU A 260 -26.04 7.88 -3.79
CA LEU A 260 -26.02 7.92 -2.34
C LEU A 260 -27.31 8.59 -1.84
N ASN A 261 -27.98 7.98 -0.86
CA ASN A 261 -29.23 8.51 -0.32
C ASN A 261 -28.99 9.66 0.67
N GLU A 262 -29.96 10.56 0.77
CA GLU A 262 -30.03 11.51 1.88
C GLU A 262 -30.34 10.74 3.16
N GLY A 263 -29.44 10.79 4.11
CA GLY A 263 -29.46 9.97 5.32
C GLY A 263 -28.20 9.14 5.52
N LEU A 264 -27.35 9.00 4.45
CA LEU A 264 -26.05 8.39 4.57
C LEU A 264 -25.12 9.28 5.41
N GLU A 265 -24.59 8.72 6.50
CA GLU A 265 -23.79 9.46 7.48
C GLU A 265 -22.29 9.13 7.39
N ARG A 266 -21.94 7.89 6.99
CA ARG A 266 -20.56 7.39 6.94
C ARG A 266 -20.28 6.56 5.69
N ILE A 267 -19.10 6.76 5.11
CA ILE A 267 -18.44 5.84 4.17
C ILE A 267 -17.18 5.34 4.87
N GLY A 268 -17.06 4.02 5.06
CA GLY A 268 -15.96 3.39 5.76
C GLY A 268 -14.63 3.42 5.01
N GLU A 269 -13.59 2.88 5.63
CA GLU A 269 -12.25 2.71 5.03
C GLU A 269 -12.36 1.92 3.72
N GLU A 270 -11.72 2.41 2.65
CA GLU A 270 -11.79 1.82 1.31
C GLU A 270 -13.23 1.52 0.82
N GLY A 271 -14.23 2.16 1.39
CA GLY A 271 -15.64 1.85 1.15
C GLY A 271 -16.08 1.93 -0.31
N LEU A 272 -15.49 2.83 -1.11
CA LEU A 272 -15.66 2.95 -2.57
C LEU A 272 -14.31 2.88 -3.31
N TYR A 273 -13.26 2.30 -2.68
CA TYR A 273 -11.93 2.21 -3.29
C TYR A 273 -11.98 1.47 -4.62
N ASN A 274 -11.34 2.05 -5.64
CA ASN A 274 -11.26 1.50 -6.98
C ASN A 274 -12.64 1.24 -7.65
N CYS A 275 -13.67 2.05 -7.33
CA CYS A 275 -14.87 2.14 -8.16
C CYS A 275 -14.53 2.91 -9.45
N SER A 276 -13.60 2.35 -10.24
CA SER A 276 -12.86 3.07 -11.29
C SER A 276 -13.72 3.54 -12.47
N TRP A 277 -14.92 2.98 -12.67
CA TRP A 277 -15.84 3.42 -13.73
C TRP A 277 -16.89 4.41 -13.27
N LEU A 278 -16.93 4.78 -11.99
CA LEU A 278 -17.85 5.79 -11.48
C LEU A 278 -17.57 7.13 -12.17
N GLU A 279 -18.59 7.67 -12.84
CA GLU A 279 -18.44 8.87 -13.68
C GLU A 279 -18.63 10.16 -12.89
N GLN A 280 -19.49 10.15 -11.88
CA GLN A 280 -19.79 11.27 -11.00
C GLN A 280 -20.11 10.77 -9.59
N LEU A 281 -19.85 11.62 -8.60
CA LEU A 281 -20.19 11.33 -7.20
C LEU A 281 -20.87 12.56 -6.58
N THR A 282 -22.06 12.37 -6.03
CA THR A 282 -22.75 13.39 -5.24
C THR A 282 -22.71 13.00 -3.77
N ILE A 283 -22.08 13.84 -2.96
CA ILE A 283 -22.00 13.69 -1.51
C ILE A 283 -23.28 14.27 -0.89
N PRO A 284 -24.09 13.48 -0.17
CA PRO A 284 -25.34 13.96 0.41
C PRO A 284 -25.11 14.94 1.58
N ALA A 285 -26.14 15.73 1.92
CA ALA A 285 -26.06 16.71 3.00
C ALA A 285 -25.81 16.08 4.37
N SER A 286 -26.23 14.84 4.55
CA SER A 286 -26.09 14.07 5.80
C SER A 286 -24.70 13.49 6.04
N LEU A 287 -23.85 13.33 5.00
CA LEU A 287 -22.55 12.68 5.13
C LEU A 287 -21.61 13.48 6.02
N ARG A 288 -21.03 12.82 7.03
CA ARG A 288 -20.16 13.43 8.05
C ARG A 288 -18.77 12.81 8.08
N GLU A 289 -18.64 11.56 7.63
CA GLU A 289 -17.40 10.80 7.73
C GLU A 289 -17.08 10.09 6.41
N ILE A 290 -15.85 10.23 5.97
CA ILE A 290 -15.25 9.49 4.87
C ILE A 290 -13.97 8.88 5.43
N GLY A 291 -13.90 7.56 5.45
CA GLY A 291 -12.75 6.81 5.94
C GLY A 291 -11.53 6.91 5.03
N PRO A 292 -10.36 6.48 5.52
CA PRO A 292 -9.13 6.47 4.72
C PRO A 292 -9.33 5.74 3.38
N MET A 293 -8.74 6.26 2.31
CA MET A 293 -8.81 5.68 0.96
C MET A 293 -10.22 5.42 0.40
N ALA A 294 -11.27 5.84 1.10
CA ALA A 294 -12.65 5.50 0.73
C ALA A 294 -13.04 5.91 -0.70
N LEU A 295 -12.50 6.99 -1.21
CA LEU A 295 -12.78 7.52 -2.55
C LEU A 295 -11.58 7.45 -3.50
N THR A 296 -10.56 6.69 -3.16
CA THR A 296 -9.33 6.60 -3.95
C THR A 296 -9.54 5.75 -5.21
N LEU A 297 -8.81 6.06 -6.30
CA LEU A 297 -8.89 5.38 -7.60
C LEU A 297 -10.25 5.47 -8.30
N LEU A 298 -10.99 6.56 -8.14
CA LEU A 298 -12.16 6.86 -8.95
C LEU A 298 -11.73 7.37 -10.34
N LYS A 299 -11.10 6.51 -11.15
CA LYS A 299 -10.34 6.88 -12.37
C LYS A 299 -11.16 7.59 -13.44
N LYS A 300 -12.45 7.30 -13.55
CA LYS A 300 -13.35 7.95 -14.52
C LYS A 300 -14.20 9.07 -13.93
N CYS A 301 -14.12 9.31 -12.63
CA CYS A 301 -14.90 10.37 -11.99
C CYS A 301 -14.42 11.74 -12.46
N GLU A 302 -15.33 12.46 -13.12
CA GLU A 302 -15.03 13.77 -13.69
C GLU A 302 -15.36 14.91 -12.73
N LYS A 303 -16.28 14.67 -11.80
CA LYS A 303 -16.77 15.71 -10.90
C LYS A 303 -17.31 15.12 -9.60
N ILE A 304 -16.94 15.77 -8.50
CA ILE A 304 -17.62 15.61 -7.22
C ILE A 304 -18.54 16.81 -7.01
N THR A 305 -19.76 16.53 -6.60
CA THR A 305 -20.70 17.55 -6.10
C THR A 305 -21.00 17.27 -4.64
N VAL A 306 -21.23 18.32 -3.87
CA VAL A 306 -21.64 18.21 -2.47
C VAL A 306 -23.00 18.90 -2.34
N ALA A 307 -23.98 18.19 -1.78
CA ALA A 307 -25.33 18.69 -1.62
C ALA A 307 -25.36 19.95 -0.73
N GLU A 308 -26.25 20.86 -1.04
CA GLU A 308 -26.48 22.05 -0.21
C GLU A 308 -26.82 21.66 1.22
N GLY A 309 -26.25 22.36 2.19
CA GLY A 309 -26.44 22.06 3.61
C GLY A 309 -25.49 21.05 4.22
N ASN A 310 -24.61 20.38 3.43
CA ASN A 310 -23.56 19.56 4.01
C ASN A 310 -22.65 20.43 4.90
N LYS A 311 -22.50 20.03 6.18
CA LYS A 311 -21.75 20.84 7.18
C LYS A 311 -20.29 20.47 7.24
N THR A 312 -19.90 19.30 6.72
CA THR A 312 -18.56 18.74 6.85
C THR A 312 -17.74 18.91 5.58
N PHE A 313 -18.33 18.64 4.42
CA PHE A 313 -17.63 18.62 3.15
C PHE A 313 -18.04 19.75 2.21
N GLU A 314 -17.15 20.10 1.30
CA GLU A 314 -17.41 20.94 0.13
C GLU A 314 -16.55 20.48 -1.05
N ALA A 315 -17.04 20.70 -2.25
CA ALA A 315 -16.28 20.49 -3.47
C ALA A 315 -15.70 21.82 -3.96
N LYS A 316 -14.43 21.83 -4.33
CA LYS A 316 -13.71 23.02 -4.82
C LYS A 316 -13.13 22.79 -6.20
N SER A 317 -12.79 23.89 -6.85
CA SER A 317 -11.98 23.90 -8.07
C SER A 317 -10.54 23.48 -7.78
N ASP A 318 -9.90 22.83 -8.77
CA ASP A 318 -8.45 22.61 -8.81
C ASP A 318 -7.65 23.86 -9.24
N GLY A 319 -8.34 24.98 -9.43
CA GLY A 319 -7.82 26.22 -9.99
C GLY A 319 -8.29 26.44 -11.45
N VAL A 320 -8.78 25.41 -12.12
CA VAL A 320 -9.27 25.42 -13.51
C VAL A 320 -10.69 24.84 -13.62
N ASN A 321 -10.92 23.67 -13.02
CA ASN A 321 -12.19 22.92 -13.16
C ASN A 321 -12.89 22.76 -11.82
N GLU A 322 -14.19 22.98 -11.80
CA GLU A 322 -15.03 22.84 -10.61
C GLU A 322 -15.22 21.36 -10.21
N GLY A 323 -15.29 21.13 -8.89
CA GLY A 323 -15.59 19.82 -8.32
C GLY A 323 -14.47 18.79 -8.45
N LYS A 324 -13.23 19.23 -8.55
CA LYS A 324 -12.04 18.37 -8.61
C LYS A 324 -11.45 18.03 -7.25
N LEU A 325 -11.61 18.91 -6.29
CA LEU A 325 -11.09 18.76 -4.93
C LEU A 325 -12.24 18.56 -3.95
N LEU A 326 -12.12 17.57 -3.08
CA LEU A 326 -13.02 17.37 -1.94
C LEU A 326 -12.33 17.86 -0.67
N ILE A 327 -12.94 18.82 0.00
CA ILE A 327 -12.43 19.47 1.20
C ILE A 327 -13.28 19.08 2.39
N ASN A 328 -12.64 18.76 3.51
CA ASN A 328 -13.28 18.71 4.81
C ASN A 328 -13.18 20.10 5.47
N LYS A 329 -14.29 20.82 5.51
CA LYS A 329 -14.38 22.19 6.05
C LYS A 329 -14.13 22.26 7.55
N THR A 330 -14.45 21.19 8.28
CA THR A 330 -14.32 21.17 9.74
C THR A 330 -12.88 20.98 10.21
N LYS A 331 -12.08 20.34 9.35
CA LYS A 331 -10.64 20.11 9.58
C LYS A 331 -9.74 21.06 8.80
N ASN A 332 -10.28 21.80 7.83
CA ASN A 332 -9.52 22.53 6.81
C ASN A 332 -8.55 21.60 6.05
N SER A 333 -8.99 20.38 5.72
CA SER A 333 -8.16 19.39 5.06
C SER A 333 -8.61 19.10 3.63
N LEU A 334 -7.65 18.78 2.76
CA LEU A 334 -7.91 18.20 1.45
C LEU A 334 -8.03 16.68 1.60
N VAL A 335 -9.23 16.16 1.36
CA VAL A 335 -9.54 14.73 1.45
C VAL A 335 -9.13 13.98 0.18
N LEU A 336 -9.39 14.58 -0.99
CA LEU A 336 -9.18 13.94 -2.28
C LEU A 336 -9.02 14.96 -3.40
N CYS A 337 -8.07 14.70 -4.30
CA CYS A 337 -8.01 15.24 -5.64
C CYS A 337 -8.46 14.18 -6.64
N LEU A 338 -9.40 14.52 -7.53
CA LEU A 338 -9.84 13.59 -8.57
C LEU A 338 -8.73 13.32 -9.59
N TYR A 339 -8.64 12.07 -10.01
CA TYR A 339 -7.67 11.59 -10.98
C TYR A 339 -7.80 12.26 -12.35
N LYS A 340 -9.03 12.33 -12.90
CA LYS A 340 -9.26 12.70 -14.30
C LYS A 340 -9.34 14.20 -14.53
N GLY A 341 -8.50 14.70 -15.45
CA GLY A 341 -8.57 16.08 -15.97
C GLY A 341 -7.96 17.15 -15.06
N THR A 342 -7.19 16.76 -14.05
CA THR A 342 -6.50 17.67 -13.11
C THR A 342 -5.04 17.86 -13.50
N LYS A 343 -4.77 18.62 -14.60
CA LYS A 343 -3.41 18.80 -15.11
C LYS A 343 -2.59 19.74 -14.23
N ASP A 344 -3.13 20.92 -13.96
CA ASP A 344 -2.50 21.97 -13.15
C ASP A 344 -3.37 22.18 -11.92
N VAL A 345 -2.89 21.77 -10.75
CA VAL A 345 -3.66 21.82 -9.50
C VAL A 345 -3.14 22.91 -8.59
N THR A 346 -4.05 23.77 -8.15
CA THR A 346 -3.80 24.74 -7.07
C THR A 346 -4.72 24.41 -5.90
N VAL A 347 -4.14 23.97 -4.79
CA VAL A 347 -4.89 23.74 -3.56
C VAL A 347 -5.31 25.08 -2.97
N PRO A 348 -6.61 25.27 -2.59
CA PRO A 348 -7.12 26.53 -2.09
C PRO A 348 -6.40 27.01 -0.83
N GLU A 349 -6.30 28.35 -0.70
CA GLU A 349 -5.81 28.96 0.54
C GLU A 349 -6.66 28.59 1.76
N GLY A 350 -6.03 28.49 2.92
CA GLY A 350 -6.67 28.11 4.18
C GLY A 350 -6.71 26.61 4.46
N ILE A 351 -6.33 25.77 3.50
CA ILE A 351 -6.11 24.33 3.76
C ILE A 351 -4.85 24.18 4.60
N THR A 352 -4.97 23.47 5.72
CA THR A 352 -3.86 23.24 6.68
C THR A 352 -3.35 21.80 6.64
N GLU A 353 -4.18 20.86 6.18
CA GLU A 353 -3.84 19.45 6.11
C GLU A 353 -4.09 18.88 4.69
N ILE A 354 -3.14 18.10 4.19
CA ILE A 354 -3.34 17.19 3.05
C ILE A 354 -3.52 15.79 3.65
N GLU A 355 -4.72 15.23 3.53
CA GLU A 355 -5.02 13.91 4.12
C GLU A 355 -4.21 12.78 3.46
N PRO A 356 -4.01 11.63 4.12
CA PRO A 356 -3.36 10.47 3.51
C PRO A 356 -4.02 10.09 2.18
N PHE A 357 -3.20 9.75 1.17
CA PHE A 357 -3.64 9.36 -0.17
C PHE A 357 -4.37 10.43 -0.98
N ALA A 358 -4.42 11.69 -0.56
CA ALA A 358 -5.21 12.74 -1.18
C ALA A 358 -4.93 12.94 -2.68
N PHE A 359 -3.70 12.71 -3.15
CA PHE A 359 -3.30 12.75 -4.56
C PHE A 359 -2.81 11.41 -5.09
N LEU A 360 -3.07 10.31 -4.39
CA LEU A 360 -2.59 8.99 -4.83
C LEU A 360 -3.02 8.69 -6.26
N SER A 361 -2.06 8.33 -7.10
CA SER A 361 -2.24 8.01 -8.53
C SER A 361 -2.84 9.15 -9.37
N CYS A 362 -2.68 10.42 -8.98
CA CYS A 362 -3.06 11.57 -9.79
C CYS A 362 -2.10 11.74 -10.99
N ARG A 363 -2.06 10.74 -11.88
CA ARG A 363 -1.12 10.65 -13.02
C ARG A 363 -1.37 11.68 -14.13
N TRP A 364 -2.45 12.45 -14.07
CA TRP A 364 -2.70 13.55 -14.99
C TRP A 364 -2.12 14.88 -14.50
N THR A 365 -1.81 14.98 -13.20
CA THR A 365 -1.28 16.20 -12.59
C THR A 365 0.19 16.37 -12.97
N GLU A 366 0.48 17.43 -13.71
CA GLU A 366 1.84 17.81 -14.13
C GLU A 366 2.42 18.94 -13.27
N SER A 367 1.56 19.78 -12.67
CA SER A 367 1.96 20.79 -11.71
C SER A 367 1.05 20.85 -10.49
N LEU A 368 1.63 21.08 -9.32
CA LEU A 368 0.93 21.16 -8.04
C LEU A 368 1.41 22.38 -7.25
N LYS A 369 0.46 23.21 -6.80
CA LYS A 369 0.74 24.32 -5.89
C LYS A 369 0.02 24.09 -4.56
N LEU A 370 0.80 24.03 -3.49
CA LEU A 370 0.31 23.93 -2.12
C LEU A 370 0.29 25.33 -1.48
N PRO A 371 -0.74 25.70 -0.72
CA PRO A 371 -0.78 26.98 -0.03
C PRO A 371 0.18 27.00 1.17
N ALA A 372 0.69 28.17 1.52
CA ALA A 372 1.58 28.36 2.67
C ALA A 372 0.92 28.05 4.05
N SER A 373 -0.41 27.83 4.05
CA SER A 373 -1.15 27.43 5.24
C SER A 373 -0.92 25.96 5.63
N VAL A 374 -0.54 25.07 4.68
CA VAL A 374 -0.34 23.64 4.96
C VAL A 374 0.78 23.43 5.97
N ASP A 375 0.46 22.72 7.05
CA ASP A 375 1.37 22.35 8.13
C ASP A 375 1.44 20.83 8.38
N SER A 376 0.48 20.07 7.82
CA SER A 376 0.40 18.61 7.92
C SER A 376 0.18 17.97 6.56
N ILE A 377 0.88 16.86 6.31
CA ILE A 377 0.76 16.03 5.12
C ILE A 377 0.65 14.58 5.57
N GLY A 378 -0.31 13.86 5.01
CA GLY A 378 -0.51 12.45 5.30
C GLY A 378 0.45 11.53 4.52
N TYR A 379 0.62 10.32 5.00
CA TYR A 379 1.43 9.30 4.32
C TYR A 379 0.86 9.00 2.92
N THR A 380 1.74 8.71 1.97
CA THR A 380 1.37 8.38 0.57
C THR A 380 0.57 9.51 -0.13
N ALA A 381 0.60 10.74 0.41
CA ALA A 381 -0.25 11.83 -0.06
C ALA A 381 -0.02 12.20 -1.52
N PHE A 382 1.24 12.14 -2.00
CA PHE A 382 1.65 12.51 -3.36
C PHE A 382 2.25 11.34 -4.15
N SER A 383 1.91 10.11 -3.78
CA SER A 383 2.45 8.94 -4.47
C SER A 383 1.84 8.76 -5.86
N ASP A 384 2.67 8.28 -6.80
CA ASP A 384 2.27 7.92 -8.17
C ASP A 384 1.66 9.10 -8.96
N MET A 385 2.23 10.28 -8.77
CA MET A 385 1.91 11.48 -9.53
C MET A 385 2.84 11.65 -10.75
N ARG A 386 2.47 12.56 -11.66
CA ARG A 386 3.27 12.87 -12.87
C ARG A 386 3.93 14.24 -12.83
N ILE A 387 4.02 14.83 -11.66
CA ILE A 387 4.69 16.11 -11.44
C ILE A 387 6.18 16.02 -11.72
N SER A 388 6.77 17.12 -12.20
CA SER A 388 8.22 17.23 -12.41
C SER A 388 8.95 17.81 -11.20
N GLU A 389 8.25 18.56 -10.38
CA GLU A 389 8.76 19.16 -9.15
C GLU A 389 7.67 19.27 -8.09
N ILE A 390 8.07 19.31 -6.83
CA ILE A 390 7.18 19.58 -5.70
C ILE A 390 7.89 20.44 -4.67
N GLU A 391 7.16 21.45 -4.16
CA GLU A 391 7.60 22.30 -3.06
C GLU A 391 6.72 22.06 -1.83
N ILE A 392 7.34 21.65 -0.74
CA ILE A 392 6.67 21.42 0.55
C ILE A 392 6.70 22.72 1.36
N PRO A 393 5.54 23.22 1.80
CA PRO A 393 5.43 24.49 2.51
C PRO A 393 6.24 24.56 3.80
N GLU A 394 6.66 25.77 4.16
CA GLU A 394 7.54 26.02 5.31
C GLU A 394 6.99 25.55 6.68
N LYS A 395 5.67 25.46 6.82
CA LYS A 395 5.06 25.04 8.10
C LYS A 395 5.12 23.54 8.34
N VAL A 396 5.33 22.74 7.27
CA VAL A 396 5.43 21.29 7.39
C VAL A 396 6.69 20.92 8.16
N ARG A 397 6.54 20.07 9.18
CA ARG A 397 7.65 19.64 10.03
C ARG A 397 8.05 18.19 9.81
N VAL A 398 7.14 17.35 9.36
CA VAL A 398 7.36 15.92 9.15
C VAL A 398 7.00 15.56 7.71
N ILE A 399 7.88 14.86 7.04
CA ILE A 399 7.62 14.22 5.75
C ILE A 399 7.29 12.76 6.06
N PRO A 400 6.01 12.35 5.94
CA PRO A 400 5.58 11.02 6.36
C PRO A 400 6.02 9.91 5.40
N PRO A 401 5.82 8.63 5.77
CA PRO A 401 6.22 7.50 4.94
C PRO A 401 5.57 7.54 3.56
N TYR A 402 6.34 7.17 2.52
CA TYR A 402 5.89 7.13 1.13
C TYR A 402 5.26 8.43 0.61
N CYS A 403 5.53 9.56 1.27
CA CYS A 403 4.86 10.84 1.02
C CYS A 403 4.94 11.27 -0.45
N ILE A 404 6.13 11.19 -1.04
CA ILE A 404 6.46 11.58 -2.41
C ILE A 404 7.16 10.39 -3.06
N SER A 405 6.42 9.34 -3.36
CA SER A 405 6.95 8.09 -3.90
C SER A 405 6.41 7.80 -5.30
N ASP A 406 7.13 6.98 -6.05
CA ASP A 406 6.69 6.46 -7.35
C ASP A 406 6.33 7.53 -8.41
N CYS A 407 6.84 8.75 -8.27
CA CYS A 407 6.62 9.85 -9.21
C CYS A 407 7.63 9.79 -10.35
N ALA A 408 7.32 9.03 -11.41
CA ALA A 408 8.25 8.69 -12.49
C ALA A 408 8.86 9.88 -13.26
N LYS A 409 8.29 11.09 -13.15
CA LYS A 409 8.82 12.32 -13.80
C LYS A 409 9.43 13.32 -12.84
N LEU A 410 9.41 13.02 -11.55
CA LEU A 410 9.91 13.92 -10.53
C LEU A 410 11.43 14.07 -10.65
N SER A 411 11.89 15.30 -10.78
CA SER A 411 13.30 15.66 -10.87
C SER A 411 13.75 16.60 -9.76
N LYS A 412 12.78 17.22 -9.04
CA LYS A 412 13.10 18.13 -7.94
C LYS A 412 12.10 18.03 -6.81
N ILE A 413 12.63 17.92 -5.58
CA ILE A 413 11.87 18.03 -4.34
C ILE A 413 12.46 19.20 -3.54
N THR A 414 11.60 20.12 -3.08
CA THR A 414 12.00 21.20 -2.17
C THR A 414 11.27 21.05 -0.84
N LEU A 415 12.01 20.89 0.24
CA LEU A 415 11.49 20.82 1.61
C LEU A 415 11.66 22.17 2.31
N GLY A 416 10.59 22.60 2.99
CA GLY A 416 10.57 23.86 3.76
C GLY A 416 11.59 23.90 4.90
N LYS A 417 11.89 25.10 5.36
CA LYS A 417 12.95 25.33 6.39
C LYS A 417 12.66 24.75 7.78
N ASN A 418 11.42 24.38 8.07
CA ASN A 418 11.02 23.86 9.38
C ASN A 418 10.89 22.34 9.43
N VAL A 419 11.26 21.61 8.35
CA VAL A 419 11.27 20.15 8.35
C VAL A 419 12.31 19.65 9.36
N ILE A 420 11.88 18.78 10.26
CA ILE A 420 12.71 18.19 11.32
C ILE A 420 12.81 16.67 11.26
N LEU A 421 11.94 16.03 10.46
CA LEU A 421 11.91 14.57 10.32
C LEU A 421 11.51 14.20 8.88
N VAL A 422 12.25 13.26 8.29
CA VAL A 422 11.91 12.55 7.06
C VAL A 422 11.73 11.09 7.43
N GLU A 423 10.52 10.57 7.29
CA GLU A 423 10.18 9.20 7.69
C GLU A 423 10.51 8.17 6.60
N ASP A 424 10.31 6.90 6.95
CA ASP A 424 10.67 5.75 6.13
C ASP A 424 10.11 5.84 4.69
N GLN A 425 10.96 5.56 3.71
CA GLN A 425 10.63 5.51 2.28
C GLN A 425 9.90 6.75 1.72
N ALA A 426 10.06 7.90 2.37
CA ALA A 426 9.36 9.14 2.00
C ALA A 426 9.52 9.54 0.54
N PHE A 427 10.65 9.19 -0.11
CA PHE A 427 11.00 9.53 -1.48
C PHE A 427 11.25 8.32 -2.40
N SER A 428 10.86 7.12 -1.99
CA SER A 428 11.17 5.88 -2.71
C SER A 428 10.52 5.79 -4.09
N GLY A 429 11.18 5.13 -5.04
CA GLY A 429 10.62 4.80 -6.36
C GLY A 429 10.49 5.98 -7.32
N ASN A 430 11.23 7.06 -7.11
CA ASN A 430 11.25 8.22 -7.99
C ASN A 430 12.33 8.06 -9.09
N ASP A 431 12.07 7.19 -10.07
CA ASP A 431 13.05 6.74 -11.07
C ASP A 431 13.88 7.86 -11.72
N LEU A 432 13.26 8.98 -12.10
CA LEU A 432 13.97 10.06 -12.76
C LEU A 432 14.90 10.82 -11.80
N LEU A 433 14.41 11.04 -10.56
CA LEU A 433 15.18 11.66 -9.49
C LEU A 433 16.42 10.81 -9.19
N GLU A 434 16.23 9.50 -9.05
CA GLU A 434 17.24 8.54 -8.63
C GLU A 434 18.27 8.21 -9.72
N THR A 435 17.88 8.18 -11.01
CA THR A 435 18.74 7.68 -12.08
C THR A 435 19.36 8.75 -12.97
N LYS A 436 18.79 9.97 -13.01
CA LYS A 436 19.24 11.04 -13.92
C LYS A 436 19.75 12.31 -13.23
N GLY A 437 20.05 12.23 -11.94
CA GLY A 437 20.65 13.35 -11.21
C GLY A 437 19.63 14.44 -10.87
N GLY A 438 18.55 14.06 -10.22
CA GLY A 438 17.57 15.01 -9.69
C GLY A 438 18.08 15.79 -8.48
N THR A 439 17.27 16.72 -7.99
CA THR A 439 17.63 17.59 -6.86
C THR A 439 16.70 17.38 -5.67
N LEU A 440 17.27 17.09 -4.52
CA LEU A 440 16.62 17.22 -3.22
C LEU A 440 17.12 18.49 -2.55
N GLN A 441 16.27 19.50 -2.48
CA GLN A 441 16.59 20.77 -1.82
C GLN A 441 15.96 20.80 -0.44
N ILE A 442 16.75 20.99 0.60
CA ILE A 442 16.29 21.08 2.00
C ILE A 442 16.65 22.44 2.55
N LEU A 443 15.66 23.27 2.86
CA LEU A 443 15.86 24.63 3.36
C LEU A 443 16.09 24.71 4.88
N ALA A 444 16.01 23.60 5.60
CA ALA A 444 16.29 23.53 7.03
C ALA A 444 17.78 23.75 7.31
N VAL A 445 18.11 24.60 8.28
CA VAL A 445 19.50 24.88 8.69
C VAL A 445 20.07 23.71 9.52
N THR A 446 19.22 23.01 10.26
CA THR A 446 19.58 21.79 10.99
C THR A 446 19.14 20.58 10.15
N PRO A 447 20.03 19.61 9.88
CA PRO A 447 19.65 18.38 9.17
C PRO A 447 18.44 17.71 9.84
N PRO A 448 17.37 17.40 9.10
CA PRO A 448 16.24 16.65 9.66
C PRO A 448 16.68 15.26 10.12
N ALA A 449 16.06 14.77 11.20
CA ALA A 449 16.21 13.35 11.56
C ALA A 449 15.65 12.46 10.44
N VAL A 450 16.22 11.28 10.28
CA VAL A 450 15.70 10.24 9.38
C VAL A 450 14.99 9.18 10.21
N GLY A 451 13.78 8.83 9.79
CA GLY A 451 12.94 7.86 10.48
C GLY A 451 13.48 6.43 10.42
N LYS A 452 12.86 5.58 11.20
CA LYS A 452 13.16 4.14 11.22
C LYS A 452 11.96 3.39 10.71
N ASP A 453 12.21 2.28 10.02
CA ASP A 453 11.15 1.37 9.67
C ASP A 453 10.68 0.55 10.89
N ILE A 454 9.73 -0.38 10.68
CA ILE A 454 9.07 -1.16 11.71
C ILE A 454 10.02 -2.05 12.50
N ASP A 455 11.07 -2.54 11.88
CA ASP A 455 12.09 -3.38 12.54
C ASP A 455 13.14 -2.55 13.28
N GLY A 456 13.05 -1.22 13.21
CA GLY A 456 13.94 -0.28 13.88
C GLY A 456 15.18 0.07 13.06
N THR A 457 15.27 -0.40 11.81
CA THR A 457 16.33 -0.02 10.87
C THR A 457 16.13 1.42 10.42
N VAL A 458 17.18 2.23 10.45
CA VAL A 458 17.13 3.60 9.93
C VAL A 458 16.88 3.54 8.43
N TYR A 459 15.95 4.37 7.93
CA TYR A 459 15.64 4.45 6.52
C TYR A 459 16.89 4.74 5.69
N ASP A 460 17.18 3.84 4.76
CA ASP A 460 18.25 3.96 3.78
C ASP A 460 17.63 4.28 2.41
N MET A 461 17.93 5.47 1.88
CA MET A 461 17.43 5.90 0.57
C MET A 461 18.05 5.10 -0.58
N GLY A 462 19.08 4.31 -0.30
CA GLY A 462 19.78 3.48 -1.27
C GLY A 462 20.98 4.17 -1.93
N GLU A 463 21.97 3.35 -2.31
CA GLU A 463 23.24 3.85 -2.84
C GLU A 463 23.07 4.68 -4.13
N ASP A 464 22.16 4.27 -5.02
CA ASP A 464 21.88 4.99 -6.26
C ASP A 464 21.27 6.37 -5.98
N PHE A 465 20.40 6.50 -4.97
CA PHE A 465 19.85 7.78 -4.54
C PHE A 465 20.96 8.71 -4.03
N TYR A 466 21.79 8.26 -3.11
CA TYR A 466 22.89 9.07 -2.56
C TYR A 466 23.93 9.47 -3.60
N ARG A 467 24.16 8.63 -4.59
CA ARG A 467 25.15 8.87 -5.65
C ARG A 467 24.66 9.88 -6.69
N ASN A 468 23.42 9.75 -7.12
CA ASN A 468 22.89 10.45 -8.28
C ASN A 468 22.14 11.73 -7.92
N VAL A 469 21.49 11.78 -6.73
CA VAL A 469 20.71 12.94 -6.32
C VAL A 469 21.61 14.02 -5.75
N VAL A 470 21.42 15.25 -6.24
CA VAL A 470 22.08 16.44 -5.70
C VAL A 470 21.31 16.90 -4.46
N LEU A 471 21.98 16.96 -3.32
CA LEU A 471 21.45 17.56 -2.10
C LEU A 471 21.81 19.04 -2.05
N GLU A 472 20.81 19.91 -2.14
CA GLU A 472 20.98 21.36 -1.97
C GLU A 472 20.52 21.78 -0.57
N VAL A 473 21.40 22.51 0.15
CA VAL A 473 21.15 22.95 1.53
C VAL A 473 21.54 24.42 1.71
N PRO A 474 21.04 25.14 2.75
CA PRO A 474 21.51 26.49 3.05
C PRO A 474 23.03 26.54 3.18
N LYS A 475 23.65 27.60 2.67
CA LYS A 475 25.12 27.73 2.64
C LYS A 475 25.74 27.56 4.03
N GLU A 476 25.13 28.15 5.03
CA GLU A 476 25.54 28.09 6.44
C GLU A 476 25.34 26.71 7.08
N ALA A 477 24.46 25.87 6.51
CA ALA A 477 24.16 24.54 7.02
C ALA A 477 25.01 23.44 6.39
N ARG A 478 25.71 23.70 5.29
CA ARG A 478 26.41 22.69 4.51
C ARG A 478 27.31 21.78 5.34
N GLU A 479 28.09 22.37 6.26
CA GLU A 479 29.00 21.62 7.13
C GLU A 479 28.22 20.69 8.08
N ALA A 480 27.06 21.14 8.58
CA ALA A 480 26.20 20.31 9.45
C ALA A 480 25.68 19.07 8.69
N TYR A 481 25.24 19.22 7.44
CA TYR A 481 24.80 18.10 6.60
C TYR A 481 25.94 17.15 6.21
N GLN A 482 27.14 17.67 5.96
CA GLN A 482 28.33 16.86 5.67
C GLN A 482 28.83 16.05 6.87
N ASN A 483 28.51 16.48 8.09
CA ASN A 483 28.87 15.79 9.33
C ASN A 483 27.72 14.94 9.92
N ASP A 484 26.51 15.01 9.39
CA ASP A 484 25.39 14.22 9.85
C ASP A 484 25.51 12.77 9.38
N ILE A 485 25.16 11.81 10.24
CA ILE A 485 25.34 10.38 9.98
C ILE A 485 24.55 9.87 8.78
N ASN A 486 23.40 10.46 8.47
CA ASN A 486 22.52 10.05 7.38
C ASN A 486 22.75 10.90 6.12
N TRP A 487 22.81 12.23 6.29
CA TRP A 487 22.90 13.16 5.17
C TRP A 487 24.29 13.24 4.55
N SER A 488 25.36 12.90 5.27
CA SER A 488 26.71 12.78 4.73
C SER A 488 26.89 11.65 3.71
N LEU A 489 25.90 10.76 3.58
CA LEU A 489 25.90 9.70 2.56
C LEU A 489 25.72 10.24 1.14
N PHE A 490 25.18 11.45 0.97
CA PHE A 490 25.09 12.09 -0.36
C PHE A 490 26.45 12.43 -0.92
N TYR A 491 26.71 12.01 -2.15
CA TYR A 491 27.97 12.30 -2.86
C TYR A 491 28.09 13.77 -3.26
N GLN A 492 26.97 14.47 -3.41
CA GLN A 492 26.88 15.82 -3.92
C GLN A 492 26.06 16.70 -2.98
N ILE A 493 26.71 17.50 -2.14
CA ILE A 493 26.07 18.45 -1.21
C ILE A 493 26.50 19.87 -1.56
N TYR A 494 25.56 20.67 -2.07
CA TYR A 494 25.81 22.04 -2.55
C TYR A 494 24.98 23.08 -1.78
N PRO A 495 25.43 24.34 -1.75
CA PRO A 495 24.61 25.44 -1.27
C PRO A 495 23.45 25.75 -2.23
N VAL A 496 22.27 26.08 -1.69
CA VAL A 496 21.13 26.60 -2.46
C VAL A 496 21.54 27.86 -3.23
N GLY A 497 21.16 27.95 -4.51
CA GLY A 497 21.39 29.12 -5.35
C GLY A 497 22.80 29.24 -5.94
N ASN A 498 23.65 28.25 -5.77
CA ASN A 498 24.77 28.11 -6.69
C ASN A 498 24.17 27.83 -8.07
N GLU A 499 24.56 28.66 -9.08
CA GLU A 499 24.34 28.24 -10.47
C GLU A 499 25.02 26.88 -10.59
N LEU A 500 24.19 25.82 -10.71
CA LEU A 500 24.68 24.49 -11.01
C LEU A 500 25.44 24.65 -12.32
N VAL A 501 26.75 24.63 -12.28
CA VAL A 501 27.50 24.13 -13.41
C VAL A 501 26.81 22.80 -13.72
N GLN A 502 26.16 22.69 -14.88
CA GLN A 502 25.46 21.48 -15.37
C GLN A 502 26.21 20.28 -14.83
N PRO A 503 25.55 19.27 -14.24
CA PRO A 503 26.25 18.13 -13.71
C PRO A 503 27.16 17.63 -14.81
N VAL A 504 28.44 17.88 -14.64
CA VAL A 504 29.45 17.37 -15.53
C VAL A 504 29.23 15.87 -15.48
N SER A 505 28.99 15.24 -16.62
CA SER A 505 28.73 13.79 -16.68
C SER A 505 29.67 13.12 -15.69
N PRO A 506 29.17 12.30 -14.76
CA PRO A 506 30.00 11.82 -13.66
C PRO A 506 31.25 11.15 -14.20
N LEU A 507 32.36 11.32 -13.49
CA LEU A 507 33.60 10.64 -13.79
C LEU A 507 33.30 9.15 -13.90
N GLN A 508 33.42 8.57 -15.09
CA GLN A 508 33.19 7.14 -15.26
C GLN A 508 34.45 6.39 -14.87
N ILE A 509 34.34 5.55 -13.87
CA ILE A 509 35.44 4.71 -13.38
C ILE A 509 35.01 3.25 -13.51
N SER A 510 35.85 2.46 -14.16
CA SER A 510 35.66 1.01 -14.24
C SER A 510 36.98 0.30 -13.95
N VAL A 511 36.89 -0.89 -13.35
CA VAL A 511 38.03 -1.76 -13.07
C VAL A 511 37.78 -3.12 -13.71
N ALA A 512 38.73 -3.60 -14.47
CA ALA A 512 38.67 -4.93 -15.07
C ALA A 512 40.07 -5.52 -15.19
N GLY A 513 40.31 -6.69 -14.56
CA GLY A 513 41.57 -7.41 -14.66
C GLY A 513 42.79 -6.61 -14.19
N GLY A 514 42.67 -5.85 -13.11
CA GLY A 514 43.75 -4.99 -12.59
C GLY A 514 43.97 -3.69 -13.37
N LEU A 515 43.13 -3.38 -14.37
CA LEU A 515 43.20 -2.16 -15.15
C LEU A 515 42.11 -1.19 -14.69
N LEU A 516 42.53 -0.03 -14.19
CA LEU A 516 41.65 1.09 -13.84
C LEU A 516 41.46 1.97 -15.09
N SER A 517 40.22 2.10 -15.54
CA SER A 517 39.83 2.98 -16.66
C SER A 517 39.00 4.14 -16.12
N ILE A 518 39.41 5.35 -16.45
CA ILE A 518 38.76 6.61 -16.07
C ILE A 518 38.40 7.37 -17.32
N VAL A 519 37.13 7.77 -17.46
CA VAL A 519 36.67 8.69 -18.52
C VAL A 519 36.15 9.94 -17.83
N ALA A 520 36.85 11.04 -18.03
CA ALA A 520 36.51 12.36 -17.51
C ALA A 520 35.61 13.11 -18.51
N PRO A 521 34.59 13.81 -18.05
CA PRO A 521 33.67 14.55 -18.92
C PRO A 521 34.30 15.81 -19.50
N GLU A 522 35.30 16.37 -18.85
CA GLU A 522 36.07 17.55 -19.29
C GLU A 522 37.52 17.48 -18.83
N VAL A 523 38.35 18.33 -19.37
CA VAL A 523 39.77 18.40 -19.02
C VAL A 523 39.94 19.07 -17.65
N ALA A 524 40.20 18.27 -16.63
CA ALA A 524 40.52 18.73 -15.27
C ALA A 524 41.53 17.78 -14.60
N PRO A 525 42.25 18.22 -13.56
CA PRO A 525 43.23 17.38 -12.89
C PRO A 525 42.58 16.14 -12.26
N ILE A 526 43.10 14.97 -12.61
CA ILE A 526 42.80 13.69 -11.99
C ILE A 526 44.04 13.28 -11.20
N ALA A 527 43.87 12.89 -9.94
CA ALA A 527 44.93 12.30 -9.15
C ALA A 527 44.46 11.01 -8.48
N ILE A 528 45.33 10.03 -8.44
CA ILE A 528 45.10 8.73 -7.82
C ILE A 528 46.04 8.58 -6.63
N TYR A 529 45.50 8.23 -5.48
CA TYR A 529 46.23 8.10 -4.23
C TYR A 529 46.06 6.70 -3.64
N THR A 530 47.05 6.26 -2.92
CA THR A 530 46.87 5.17 -1.95
C THR A 530 46.10 5.67 -0.72
N LEU A 531 45.59 4.76 0.12
CA LEU A 531 44.84 5.15 1.33
C LEU A 531 45.68 5.91 2.37
N ASP A 532 47.00 5.73 2.37
CA ASP A 532 47.96 6.49 3.20
C ASP A 532 48.33 7.86 2.61
N GLY A 533 47.67 8.27 1.49
CA GLY A 533 47.77 9.59 0.89
C GLY A 533 48.93 9.79 -0.08
N GLN A 534 49.64 8.70 -0.46
CA GLN A 534 50.70 8.81 -1.47
C GLN A 534 50.12 8.94 -2.88
N VAL A 535 50.60 9.89 -3.68
CA VAL A 535 50.20 10.05 -5.08
C VAL A 535 50.76 8.90 -5.92
N VAL A 536 49.83 8.14 -6.54
CA VAL A 536 50.18 7.03 -7.45
C VAL A 536 50.31 7.53 -8.89
N TYR A 537 49.38 8.42 -9.29
CA TYR A 537 49.32 8.93 -10.66
C TYR A 537 48.57 10.25 -10.72
N THR A 538 48.93 11.10 -11.68
CA THR A 538 48.22 12.34 -11.96
C THR A 538 48.12 12.55 -13.48
N THR A 539 46.98 13.05 -13.95
CA THR A 539 46.73 13.37 -15.35
C THR A 539 45.63 14.45 -15.47
N SER A 540 45.48 15.01 -16.66
CA SER A 540 44.32 15.81 -17.04
C SER A 540 43.71 15.32 -18.36
N ALA A 541 44.03 14.11 -18.77
CA ALA A 541 43.47 13.51 -19.98
C ALA A 541 42.00 13.12 -19.79
N LEU A 542 41.20 13.25 -20.84
CA LEU A 542 39.78 12.86 -20.83
C LEU A 542 39.58 11.34 -20.65
N GLU A 543 40.55 10.56 -21.13
CA GLU A 543 40.54 9.10 -20.96
C GLU A 543 41.88 8.66 -20.40
N THR A 544 41.84 7.85 -19.36
CA THR A 544 43.04 7.31 -18.70
C THR A 544 42.82 5.85 -18.40
N GLN A 545 43.83 5.03 -18.77
CA GLN A 545 43.88 3.63 -18.37
C GLN A 545 45.21 3.37 -17.64
N LEU A 546 45.12 2.77 -16.47
CA LEU A 546 46.27 2.53 -15.62
C LEU A 546 46.20 1.13 -14.98
N ALA A 547 47.25 0.34 -15.17
CA ALA A 547 47.41 -0.90 -14.45
C ALA A 547 47.90 -0.60 -13.04
N LEU A 548 47.13 -1.03 -12.03
CA LEU A 548 47.46 -0.85 -10.62
C LEU A 548 47.50 -2.20 -9.93
N PRO A 549 48.37 -2.36 -8.93
CA PRO A 549 48.33 -3.51 -8.02
C PRO A 549 46.94 -3.62 -7.36
N ALA A 550 46.55 -4.86 -7.00
CA ALA A 550 45.33 -5.07 -6.24
C ALA A 550 45.39 -4.25 -4.93
N GLY A 551 44.33 -3.48 -4.68
CA GLY A 551 44.29 -2.58 -3.53
C GLY A 551 43.17 -1.54 -3.62
N LEU A 552 42.97 -0.79 -2.55
CA LEU A 552 42.00 0.30 -2.48
C LEU A 552 42.71 1.64 -2.74
N TYR A 553 42.16 2.40 -3.68
CA TYR A 553 42.70 3.70 -4.12
C TYR A 553 41.67 4.79 -3.96
N MET A 554 42.15 6.04 -3.85
CA MET A 554 41.34 7.25 -3.92
C MET A 554 41.60 7.94 -5.26
N VAL A 555 40.58 8.10 -6.06
CA VAL A 555 40.63 8.88 -7.31
C VAL A 555 40.01 10.24 -7.07
N THR A 556 40.72 11.31 -7.34
CA THR A 556 40.20 12.70 -7.25
C THR A 556 40.08 13.31 -8.64
N TYR A 557 39.02 14.09 -8.85
CA TYR A 557 38.76 14.86 -10.06
C TYR A 557 38.12 16.20 -9.69
N GLY A 558 38.83 17.28 -9.89
CA GLY A 558 38.43 18.58 -9.35
C GLY A 558 38.31 18.54 -7.83
N THR A 559 37.09 18.80 -7.33
CA THR A 559 36.77 18.73 -5.90
C THR A 559 36.17 17.38 -5.48
N GLN A 560 35.99 16.44 -6.40
CA GLN A 560 35.43 15.11 -6.15
C GLN A 560 36.51 14.11 -5.78
N ALA A 561 36.17 13.15 -4.89
CA ALA A 561 37.04 12.04 -4.52
C ALA A 561 36.21 10.74 -4.45
N THR A 562 36.65 9.69 -5.10
CA THR A 562 35.98 8.39 -5.16
C THR A 562 36.95 7.29 -4.76
N LYS A 563 36.53 6.36 -3.90
CA LYS A 563 37.28 5.16 -3.56
C LYS A 563 37.05 4.08 -4.62
N VAL A 564 38.13 3.45 -5.05
CA VAL A 564 38.13 2.44 -6.10
C VAL A 564 38.89 1.22 -5.62
N LEU A 565 38.24 0.05 -5.66
CA LEU A 565 38.91 -1.23 -5.41
C LEU A 565 39.41 -1.78 -6.74
N VAL A 566 40.71 -2.06 -6.81
CA VAL A 566 41.37 -2.75 -7.93
C VAL A 566 41.64 -4.20 -7.48
N ASP A 567 41.09 -5.16 -8.22
CA ASP A 567 41.18 -6.61 -7.92
C ASP A 567 42.46 -7.22 -8.49
#